data_2ce8c5ff0a07b6927c16f264a0318ed2
#
_entry.id   2ce8c5ff0a07b6927c16f264a0318ed2
#
_cell.length_a   1.000
_cell.length_b   1.000
_cell.length_c   1.000
_cell.angle_alpha   90.00
_cell.angle_beta   90.00
_cell.angle_gamma   90.00
#
_symmetry.space_group_name_H-M   'P 1'
#
loop_
_entity.id
_entity.type
_entity.pdbx_description
1 polymer ?
#
loop_
_entity_poly.entity_id
_entity_poly.type
_entity_poly.pdbx_seq_one_letter_code
_entity_poly.pdbx_strand_id
1 'polypeptide(L)'
;MKFIILSTILGLAGASATALTAVPIIEKIAPKSKSCPSGNTDCRTAKQAAPFLINAFKDHDIYDPKMMAAVLALMAFESVDFQYKRNQVPGRPGQGTANMQMANYNLLYAKDIPELAPKFEGVDSVEGMSDDDLNKLLDAVTVDKYNFASGAWFLATQCKQDVKDAFKKDVDEGFKLYIEECVGTEVEPRQEVFNVAKEAFGI
;
A
#
# COMPACT_ATOMS: atom_id res chain seq x y z
N MET A 1 -46.62 14.36 25.17
CA MET A 1 -46.00 13.47 24.16
C MET A 1 -44.51 13.73 24.13
N LYS A 2 -43.71 12.83 24.71
CA LYS A 2 -42.24 12.92 24.71
C LYS A 2 -41.72 12.08 23.53
N PHE A 3 -41.11 12.72 22.55
CA PHE A 3 -40.40 12.03 21.48
C PHE A 3 -39.03 11.62 21.99
N ILE A 4 -38.78 10.31 22.04
CA ILE A 4 -37.47 9.69 22.31
C ILE A 4 -36.74 9.62 20.98
N ILE A 5 -35.67 10.41 20.81
CA ILE A 5 -34.75 10.29 19.67
C ILE A 5 -33.84 9.14 19.97
N LEU A 6 -34.05 8.04 19.25
CA LEU A 6 -33.16 6.87 19.25
C LEU A 6 -32.00 7.16 18.31
N SER A 7 -30.85 7.61 18.85
CA SER A 7 -29.62 7.81 18.07
C SER A 7 -29.01 6.45 17.75
N THR A 8 -29.02 6.08 16.49
CA THR A 8 -28.38 4.87 15.97
C THR A 8 -26.86 5.03 15.95
N ILE A 9 -26.19 4.44 16.96
CA ILE A 9 -24.74 4.20 16.95
C ILE A 9 -24.49 2.90 16.14
N LEU A 10 -24.40 2.99 14.82
CA LEU A 10 -24.21 1.80 13.95
C LEU A 10 -22.97 1.86 13.06
N GLY A 11 -22.04 2.78 13.32
CA GLY A 11 -20.91 3.01 12.39
C GLY A 11 -19.55 2.40 12.78
N LEU A 12 -19.29 2.16 14.06
CA LEU A 12 -17.92 1.77 14.50
C LEU A 12 -17.66 0.25 14.56
N ALA A 13 -18.70 -0.57 14.74
CA ALA A 13 -18.53 -2.02 14.89
C ALA A 13 -18.13 -2.73 13.58
N GLY A 14 -18.61 -2.22 12.43
CA GLY A 14 -18.35 -2.83 11.13
C GLY A 14 -16.88 -2.74 10.68
N ALA A 15 -16.25 -1.58 10.85
CA ALA A 15 -14.85 -1.37 10.44
C ALA A 15 -13.86 -2.22 11.29
N SER A 16 -14.15 -2.39 12.58
CA SER A 16 -13.30 -3.21 13.46
C SER A 16 -13.39 -4.71 13.14
N ALA A 17 -14.58 -5.21 12.84
CA ALA A 17 -14.77 -6.62 12.48
C ALA A 17 -14.09 -6.95 11.13
N THR A 18 -14.21 -6.06 10.14
CA THR A 18 -13.56 -6.22 8.83
C THR A 18 -12.04 -6.23 8.96
N ALA A 19 -11.47 -5.36 9.79
CA ALA A 19 -10.04 -5.35 10.05
C ALA A 19 -9.55 -6.66 10.70
N LEU A 20 -10.31 -7.24 11.62
CA LEU A 20 -9.96 -8.51 12.25
C LEU A 20 -10.00 -9.69 11.27
N THR A 21 -10.91 -9.68 10.29
CA THR A 21 -10.99 -10.73 9.26
C THR A 21 -9.91 -10.62 8.19
N ALA A 22 -9.35 -9.42 7.96
CA ALA A 22 -8.26 -9.20 7.02
C ALA A 22 -6.89 -9.67 7.56
N VAL A 23 -6.70 -9.69 8.89
CA VAL A 23 -5.40 -10.03 9.51
C VAL A 23 -4.90 -11.42 9.06
N PRO A 24 -5.67 -12.51 9.08
CA PRO A 24 -5.20 -13.82 8.64
C PRO A 24 -4.78 -13.85 7.16
N ILE A 25 -5.46 -13.10 6.30
CA ILE A 25 -5.11 -12.97 4.87
C ILE A 25 -3.75 -12.29 4.75
N ILE A 26 -3.56 -11.16 5.45
CA ILE A 26 -2.31 -10.41 5.44
C ILE A 26 -1.16 -11.26 6.00
N GLU A 27 -1.37 -11.97 7.12
CA GLU A 27 -0.36 -12.85 7.72
C GLU A 27 0.02 -14.04 6.85
N LYS A 28 -0.89 -14.50 5.98
CA LYS A 28 -0.57 -15.55 5.00
C LYS A 28 0.32 -15.01 3.89
N ILE A 29 0.05 -13.80 3.40
CA ILE A 29 0.79 -13.15 2.30
C ILE A 29 2.15 -12.62 2.80
N ALA A 30 2.16 -12.04 3.99
CA ALA A 30 3.30 -11.37 4.62
C ALA A 30 3.60 -12.02 5.99
N PRO A 31 4.17 -13.23 6.05
CA PRO A 31 4.26 -14.02 7.29
C PRO A 31 5.12 -13.40 8.39
N LYS A 32 6.11 -12.56 8.06
CA LYS A 32 6.91 -11.83 9.06
C LYS A 32 6.09 -10.72 9.74
N SER A 33 4.96 -10.30 9.16
CA SER A 33 4.08 -9.30 9.76
C SER A 33 3.30 -9.80 11.00
N LYS A 34 3.44 -11.07 11.38
CA LYS A 34 2.90 -11.59 12.65
C LYS A 34 3.49 -10.91 13.87
N SER A 35 4.76 -10.52 13.79
CA SER A 35 5.46 -9.82 14.88
C SER A 35 6.58 -8.95 14.33
N CYS A 36 6.89 -7.86 15.04
CA CYS A 36 8.02 -7.01 14.69
C CYS A 36 9.25 -7.34 15.56
N PRO A 37 10.46 -7.36 14.97
CA PRO A 37 11.70 -7.46 15.73
C PRO A 37 11.85 -6.31 16.73
N SER A 38 12.40 -6.61 17.90
CA SER A 38 12.68 -5.58 18.91
C SER A 38 13.60 -4.50 18.33
N GLY A 39 13.23 -3.24 18.55
CA GLY A 39 13.97 -2.07 18.05
C GLY A 39 13.71 -1.70 16.58
N ASN A 40 12.98 -2.49 15.81
CA ASN A 40 12.61 -2.10 14.46
C ASN A 40 11.36 -1.19 14.46
N THR A 41 11.60 0.12 14.43
CA THR A 41 10.55 1.15 14.46
C THR A 41 9.80 1.29 13.14
N ASP A 42 10.36 0.81 12.03
CA ASP A 42 9.72 0.82 10.71
C ASP A 42 8.68 -0.27 10.55
N CYS A 43 8.88 -1.39 11.24
CA CYS A 43 8.01 -2.55 11.15
C CYS A 43 6.59 -2.28 11.65
N ARG A 44 5.63 -2.90 10.96
CA ARG A 44 4.22 -3.00 11.39
C ARG A 44 3.73 -4.43 11.27
N THR A 45 3.00 -4.85 12.31
CA THR A 45 2.30 -6.13 12.25
C THR A 45 1.09 -6.07 11.32
N ALA A 46 0.63 -7.23 10.82
CA ALA A 46 -0.61 -7.35 10.04
C ALA A 46 -1.80 -6.68 10.75
N LYS A 47 -1.90 -6.85 12.08
CA LYS A 47 -2.95 -6.22 12.88
C LYS A 47 -2.89 -4.69 12.85
N GLN A 48 -1.69 -4.11 12.84
CA GLN A 48 -1.50 -2.66 12.73
C GLN A 48 -1.75 -2.16 11.31
N ALA A 49 -1.35 -2.92 10.29
CA ALA A 49 -1.48 -2.55 8.88
C ALA A 49 -2.93 -2.68 8.35
N ALA A 50 -3.68 -3.70 8.80
CA ALA A 50 -5.00 -4.06 8.27
C ALA A 50 -5.99 -2.89 8.15
N PRO A 51 -6.22 -2.04 9.16
CA PRO A 51 -7.17 -0.95 9.04
C PRO A 51 -6.78 0.08 7.96
N PHE A 52 -5.49 0.34 7.77
CA PHE A 52 -5.00 1.25 6.75
C PHE A 52 -5.14 0.66 5.35
N LEU A 53 -4.82 -0.62 5.16
CA LEU A 53 -4.97 -1.32 3.89
C LEU A 53 -6.43 -1.39 3.44
N ILE A 54 -7.36 -1.69 4.36
CA ILE A 54 -8.79 -1.72 4.06
C ILE A 54 -9.27 -0.34 3.62
N ASN A 55 -8.90 0.71 4.35
CA ASN A 55 -9.26 2.08 3.98
C ASN A 55 -8.64 2.47 2.63
N ALA A 56 -7.38 2.11 2.39
CA ALA A 56 -6.70 2.39 1.13
C ALA A 56 -7.43 1.78 -0.08
N PHE A 57 -7.82 0.52 -0.01
CA PHE A 57 -8.58 -0.11 -1.09
C PHE A 57 -9.94 0.57 -1.31
N LYS A 58 -10.63 0.93 -0.23
CA LYS A 58 -11.90 1.66 -0.32
C LYS A 58 -11.72 3.06 -0.90
N ASP A 59 -10.73 3.81 -0.44
CA ASP A 59 -10.50 5.21 -0.85
C ASP A 59 -10.06 5.30 -2.32
N HIS A 60 -9.54 4.22 -2.89
CA HIS A 60 -9.12 4.12 -4.29
C HIS A 60 -10.02 3.22 -5.16
N ASP A 61 -11.23 2.88 -4.68
CA ASP A 61 -12.23 2.06 -5.40
C ASP A 61 -11.70 0.69 -5.89
N ILE A 62 -10.76 0.10 -5.16
CA ILE A 62 -10.22 -1.23 -5.47
C ILE A 62 -11.03 -2.29 -4.70
N TYR A 63 -12.03 -2.87 -5.35
CA TYR A 63 -12.90 -3.90 -4.78
C TYR A 63 -12.69 -5.28 -5.40
N ASP A 64 -11.97 -5.38 -6.51
CA ASP A 64 -11.63 -6.66 -7.14
C ASP A 64 -10.56 -7.39 -6.31
N PRO A 65 -10.85 -8.61 -5.79
CA PRO A 65 -9.89 -9.38 -4.99
C PRO A 65 -8.61 -9.71 -5.74
N LYS A 66 -8.63 -9.78 -7.08
CA LYS A 66 -7.44 -10.01 -7.90
C LYS A 66 -6.47 -8.82 -7.83
N MET A 67 -7.00 -7.59 -7.92
CA MET A 67 -6.20 -6.38 -7.76
C MET A 67 -5.72 -6.20 -6.31
N MET A 68 -6.56 -6.51 -5.30
CA MET A 68 -6.15 -6.48 -3.89
C MET A 68 -5.00 -7.44 -3.62
N ALA A 69 -5.08 -8.68 -4.14
CA ALA A 69 -4.03 -9.69 -4.00
C ALA A 69 -2.71 -9.21 -4.64
N ALA A 70 -2.78 -8.63 -5.83
CA ALA A 70 -1.61 -8.11 -6.55
C ALA A 70 -0.92 -6.97 -5.79
N VAL A 71 -1.68 -5.99 -5.29
CA VAL A 71 -1.15 -4.87 -4.49
C VAL A 71 -0.53 -5.38 -3.20
N LEU A 72 -1.20 -6.27 -2.46
CA LEU A 72 -0.67 -6.82 -1.21
C LEU A 72 0.57 -7.67 -1.44
N ALA A 73 0.62 -8.48 -2.50
CA ALA A 73 1.79 -9.26 -2.86
C ALA A 73 3.01 -8.37 -3.15
N LEU A 74 2.82 -7.31 -3.95
CA LEU A 74 3.89 -6.36 -4.23
C LEU A 74 4.36 -5.67 -2.95
N MET A 75 3.46 -5.13 -2.14
CA MET A 75 3.79 -4.45 -0.89
C MET A 75 4.51 -5.38 0.09
N ALA A 76 4.08 -6.64 0.22
CA ALA A 76 4.74 -7.62 1.08
C ALA A 76 6.16 -7.92 0.60
N PHE A 77 6.35 -8.12 -0.70
CA PHE A 77 7.67 -8.35 -1.29
C PHE A 77 8.60 -7.14 -1.07
N GLU A 78 8.17 -5.94 -1.45
CA GLU A 78 8.98 -4.72 -1.44
C GLU A 78 9.37 -4.27 -0.04
N SER A 79 8.50 -4.47 0.95
CA SER A 79 8.74 -4.07 2.35
C SER A 79 9.30 -5.19 3.24
N VAL A 80 9.58 -6.37 2.66
CA VAL A 80 9.98 -7.58 3.41
C VAL A 80 8.92 -7.92 4.48
N ASP A 81 7.67 -8.09 4.04
CA ASP A 81 6.52 -8.38 4.91
C ASP A 81 6.25 -7.26 5.93
N PHE A 82 6.31 -6.01 5.49
CA PHE A 82 6.08 -4.81 6.33
C PHE A 82 7.13 -4.58 7.42
N GLN A 83 8.33 -5.17 7.26
CA GLN A 83 9.45 -4.93 8.17
C GLN A 83 10.10 -3.57 7.92
N TYR A 84 10.04 -3.05 6.69
CA TYR A 84 10.69 -1.80 6.30
C TYR A 84 9.73 -0.90 5.52
N LYS A 85 9.86 0.39 5.74
CA LYS A 85 9.18 1.46 5.01
C LYS A 85 10.13 2.40 4.27
N ARG A 86 11.42 2.02 4.23
CA ARG A 86 12.51 2.73 3.55
C ARG A 86 13.40 1.72 2.86
N ASN A 87 13.98 2.10 1.74
CA ASN A 87 14.99 1.29 1.07
C ASN A 87 16.19 1.06 1.99
N GLN A 88 16.53 -0.21 2.25
CA GLN A 88 17.63 -0.60 3.12
C GLN A 88 18.93 -0.80 2.35
N VAL A 89 18.85 -1.31 1.13
CA VAL A 89 20.00 -1.62 0.28
C VAL A 89 19.68 -1.17 -1.14
N PRO A 90 20.42 -0.24 -1.70
CA PRO A 90 21.62 0.45 -1.17
C PRO A 90 21.34 1.59 -0.18
N GLY A 91 20.11 1.79 0.29
CA GLY A 91 19.74 2.91 1.16
C GLY A 91 19.45 4.18 0.36
N ARG A 92 18.70 4.05 -0.74
CA ARG A 92 18.42 5.17 -1.66
C ARG A 92 17.53 6.23 -1.00
N PRO A 93 17.99 7.50 -0.88
CA PRO A 93 17.21 8.58 -0.31
C PRO A 93 15.86 8.76 -1.03
N GLY A 94 14.81 9.02 -0.25
CA GLY A 94 13.48 9.25 -0.79
C GLY A 94 12.73 8.02 -1.31
N GLN A 95 13.37 6.84 -1.39
CA GLN A 95 12.71 5.60 -1.80
C GLN A 95 12.10 4.87 -0.60
N GLY A 96 10.82 4.56 -0.67
CA GLY A 96 10.14 3.85 0.44
C GLY A 96 8.64 3.74 0.29
N THR A 97 7.95 3.81 1.41
CA THR A 97 6.62 3.30 1.73
C THR A 97 6.58 1.77 1.70
N ALA A 98 5.47 1.16 2.11
CA ALA A 98 5.30 -0.29 2.00
C ALA A 98 5.31 -0.77 0.52
N ASN A 99 5.10 0.14 -0.43
CA ASN A 99 5.19 -0.11 -1.87
C ASN A 99 6.61 0.13 -2.44
N MET A 100 7.55 0.54 -1.62
CA MET A 100 8.96 0.84 -1.94
C MET A 100 9.13 1.73 -3.19
N GLN A 101 8.18 2.64 -3.42
CA GLN A 101 8.17 3.50 -4.59
C GLN A 101 9.31 4.53 -4.56
N MET A 102 9.75 4.93 -5.75
CA MET A 102 10.82 5.91 -5.94
C MET A 102 10.39 7.31 -5.49
N ALA A 103 11.38 8.18 -5.21
CA ALA A 103 11.16 9.54 -4.71
C ALA A 103 10.25 10.39 -5.61
N ASN A 104 10.34 10.26 -6.94
CA ASN A 104 9.45 10.95 -7.87
C ASN A 104 7.98 10.56 -7.67
N TYR A 105 7.68 9.28 -7.46
CA TYR A 105 6.34 8.81 -7.13
C TYR A 105 5.91 9.23 -5.73
N ASN A 106 6.83 9.29 -4.77
CA ASN A 106 6.54 9.81 -3.43
C ASN A 106 6.17 11.30 -3.47
N LEU A 107 6.77 12.10 -4.37
CA LEU A 107 6.39 13.50 -4.58
C LEU A 107 4.99 13.61 -5.19
N LEU A 108 4.68 12.85 -6.23
CA LEU A 108 3.33 12.80 -6.83
C LEU A 108 2.30 12.39 -5.79
N TYR A 109 2.59 11.33 -5.03
CA TYR A 109 1.73 10.84 -3.97
C TYR A 109 1.51 11.89 -2.87
N ALA A 110 2.55 12.55 -2.42
CA ALA A 110 2.44 13.62 -1.40
C ALA A 110 1.58 14.80 -1.89
N LYS A 111 1.65 15.14 -3.19
CA LYS A 111 0.82 16.19 -3.80
C LYS A 111 -0.65 15.76 -3.93
N ASP A 112 -0.95 14.49 -4.06
CA ASP A 112 -2.33 13.96 -4.11
C ASP A 112 -2.97 13.84 -2.72
N ILE A 113 -2.18 13.91 -1.64
CA ILE A 113 -2.67 13.87 -0.27
C ILE A 113 -2.99 15.31 0.20
N PRO A 114 -4.28 15.67 0.44
CA PRO A 114 -4.67 17.05 0.78
C PRO A 114 -3.91 17.64 1.97
N GLU A 115 -3.60 16.83 2.99
CA GLU A 115 -2.88 17.26 4.19
C GLU A 115 -1.36 17.48 3.94
N LEU A 116 -0.82 16.89 2.87
CA LEU A 116 0.60 17.01 2.52
C LEU A 116 0.85 17.98 1.36
N ALA A 117 -0.09 18.08 0.42
CA ALA A 117 0.03 18.90 -0.79
C ALA A 117 0.58 20.31 -0.55
N PRO A 118 0.13 21.07 0.49
CA PRO A 118 0.65 22.40 0.76
C PRO A 118 2.14 22.43 1.11
N LYS A 119 2.70 21.31 1.62
CA LYS A 119 4.15 21.24 1.97
C LYS A 119 5.03 21.09 0.76
N PHE A 120 4.48 20.67 -0.37
CA PHE A 120 5.17 20.39 -1.61
C PHE A 120 4.69 21.28 -2.77
N GLU A 121 4.00 22.39 -2.42
CA GLU A 121 3.62 23.41 -3.38
C GLU A 121 4.86 24.02 -4.02
N GLY A 122 4.85 24.16 -5.36
CA GLY A 122 5.99 24.68 -6.12
C GLY A 122 7.18 23.69 -6.28
N VAL A 123 7.09 22.47 -5.74
CA VAL A 123 8.09 21.42 -5.98
C VAL A 123 7.63 20.58 -7.17
N ASP A 124 8.24 20.76 -8.34
CA ASP A 124 7.79 20.08 -9.57
C ASP A 124 8.57 18.80 -9.87
N SER A 125 9.76 18.64 -9.31
CA SER A 125 10.63 17.49 -9.51
C SER A 125 11.46 17.22 -8.27
N VAL A 126 11.88 15.97 -8.10
CA VAL A 126 12.87 15.55 -7.10
C VAL A 126 14.30 15.72 -7.61
N GLU A 127 14.48 16.08 -8.87
CA GLU A 127 15.80 16.29 -9.48
C GLU A 127 16.51 17.45 -8.80
N GLY A 128 17.77 17.22 -8.38
CA GLY A 128 18.57 18.21 -7.67
C GLY A 128 18.21 18.39 -6.19
N MET A 129 17.22 17.67 -5.64
CA MET A 129 16.96 17.68 -4.20
C MET A 129 18.12 17.04 -3.43
N SER A 130 18.43 17.58 -2.26
CA SER A 130 19.39 16.95 -1.34
C SER A 130 18.84 15.64 -0.78
N ASP A 131 19.73 14.76 -0.31
CA ASP A 131 19.34 13.52 0.38
C ASP A 131 18.44 13.81 1.60
N ASP A 132 18.72 14.88 2.31
CA ASP A 132 17.91 15.32 3.46
C ASP A 132 16.49 15.71 3.05
N ASP A 133 16.32 16.43 1.92
CA ASP A 133 15.01 16.84 1.44
C ASP A 133 14.23 15.67 0.85
N LEU A 134 14.90 14.74 0.15
CA LEU A 134 14.33 13.47 -0.28
C LEU A 134 13.85 12.64 0.91
N ASN A 135 14.64 12.59 1.99
CA ASN A 135 14.24 11.86 3.20
C ASN A 135 13.11 12.56 3.97
N LYS A 136 13.03 13.91 3.99
CA LYS A 136 11.87 14.64 4.54
C LYS A 136 10.58 14.35 3.75
N LEU A 137 10.69 14.27 2.42
CA LEU A 137 9.56 13.84 1.58
C LEU A 137 9.12 12.42 1.95
N LEU A 138 10.08 11.49 2.08
CA LEU A 138 9.80 10.12 2.48
C LEU A 138 9.17 10.04 3.88
N ASP A 139 9.66 10.81 4.84
CA ASP A 139 9.10 10.89 6.19
C ASP A 139 7.62 11.29 6.19
N ALA A 140 7.25 12.22 5.31
CA ALA A 140 5.88 12.69 5.20
C ALA A 140 4.93 11.59 4.72
N VAL A 141 5.35 10.74 3.77
CA VAL A 141 4.52 9.68 3.18
C VAL A 141 4.64 8.32 3.87
N THR A 142 5.54 8.17 4.85
CA THR A 142 5.72 6.91 5.61
C THR A 142 5.01 6.87 6.97
N VAL A 143 4.16 7.85 7.27
CA VAL A 143 3.16 7.74 8.34
C VAL A 143 2.21 6.60 7.98
N ASP A 144 1.83 5.76 8.93
CA ASP A 144 1.12 4.48 8.67
C ASP A 144 -0.09 4.62 7.72
N LYS A 145 -0.90 5.66 7.90
CA LYS A 145 -2.03 5.99 7.02
C LYS A 145 -1.62 6.07 5.54
N TYR A 146 -0.54 6.76 5.24
CA TYR A 146 -0.04 6.96 3.88
C TYR A 146 0.86 5.81 3.43
N ASN A 147 1.68 5.30 4.35
CA ASN A 147 2.58 4.17 4.09
C ASN A 147 1.83 2.97 3.48
N PHE A 148 0.69 2.59 4.07
CA PHE A 148 -0.11 1.46 3.61
C PHE A 148 -1.12 1.80 2.51
N ALA A 149 -1.37 3.09 2.24
CA ALA A 149 -2.22 3.49 1.13
C ALA A 149 -1.46 3.62 -0.20
N SER A 150 -0.13 3.70 -0.17
CA SER A 150 0.71 3.97 -1.33
C SER A 150 0.56 2.95 -2.47
N GLY A 151 0.41 1.65 -2.17
CA GLY A 151 0.24 0.62 -3.19
C GLY A 151 -1.10 0.72 -3.92
N ALA A 152 -2.20 0.95 -3.18
CA ALA A 152 -3.52 1.15 -3.77
C ALA A 152 -3.57 2.43 -4.61
N TRP A 153 -3.03 3.54 -4.09
CA TRP A 153 -2.86 4.78 -4.84
C TRP A 153 -2.09 4.56 -6.14
N PHE A 154 -0.97 3.84 -6.09
CA PHE A 154 -0.12 3.59 -7.25
C PHE A 154 -0.88 2.84 -8.33
N LEU A 155 -1.53 1.73 -8.01
CA LEU A 155 -2.34 0.97 -8.97
C LEU A 155 -3.47 1.84 -9.55
N ALA A 156 -4.16 2.59 -8.72
CA ALA A 156 -5.31 3.39 -9.14
C ALA A 156 -4.93 4.55 -10.06
N THR A 157 -3.83 5.25 -9.76
CA THR A 157 -3.48 6.54 -10.38
C THR A 157 -2.33 6.47 -11.37
N GLN A 158 -1.36 5.55 -11.18
CA GLN A 158 -0.18 5.47 -12.03
C GLN A 158 -0.28 4.40 -13.12
N CYS A 159 -1.12 3.37 -12.89
CA CYS A 159 -1.30 2.32 -13.89
C CYS A 159 -2.39 2.67 -14.91
N LYS A 160 -2.12 2.33 -16.17
CA LYS A 160 -3.07 2.49 -17.27
C LYS A 160 -4.31 1.62 -17.06
N GLN A 161 -5.41 1.98 -17.73
CA GLN A 161 -6.66 1.24 -17.61
C GLN A 161 -6.57 -0.18 -18.16
N ASP A 162 -5.79 -0.41 -19.22
CA ASP A 162 -5.58 -1.73 -19.82
C ASP A 162 -4.92 -2.73 -18.84
N VAL A 163 -3.98 -2.27 -18.01
CA VAL A 163 -3.41 -3.08 -16.92
C VAL A 163 -4.51 -3.51 -15.93
N LYS A 164 -5.36 -2.57 -15.51
CA LYS A 164 -6.48 -2.85 -14.60
C LYS A 164 -7.53 -3.78 -15.23
N ASP A 165 -7.80 -3.63 -16.52
CA ASP A 165 -8.76 -4.47 -17.25
C ASP A 165 -8.22 -5.89 -17.51
N ALA A 166 -6.90 -6.07 -17.57
CA ALA A 166 -6.28 -7.39 -17.68
C ALA A 166 -6.62 -8.30 -16.48
N PHE A 167 -6.66 -7.77 -15.26
CA PHE A 167 -7.08 -8.52 -14.06
C PHE A 167 -8.49 -9.11 -14.17
N LYS A 168 -9.40 -8.43 -14.88
CA LYS A 168 -10.77 -8.93 -15.08
C LYS A 168 -10.80 -10.16 -15.96
N LYS A 169 -9.87 -10.29 -16.90
CA LYS A 169 -9.77 -11.38 -17.88
C LYS A 169 -8.97 -12.56 -17.32
N ASP A 170 -7.76 -12.28 -16.87
CA ASP A 170 -6.82 -13.25 -16.35
C ASP A 170 -6.01 -12.62 -15.22
N VAL A 171 -5.94 -13.27 -14.06
CA VAL A 171 -5.29 -12.72 -12.87
C VAL A 171 -3.78 -12.73 -12.99
N ASP A 172 -3.20 -13.74 -13.64
CA ASP A 172 -1.75 -13.86 -13.81
C ASP A 172 -1.24 -12.88 -14.88
N GLU A 173 -1.97 -12.71 -15.98
CA GLU A 173 -1.66 -11.68 -16.98
C GLU A 173 -1.83 -10.27 -16.40
N GLY A 174 -2.87 -10.02 -15.60
CA GLY A 174 -3.05 -8.76 -14.91
C GLY A 174 -1.89 -8.43 -13.98
N PHE A 175 -1.41 -9.41 -13.21
CA PHE A 175 -0.24 -9.23 -12.33
C PHE A 175 1.03 -8.96 -13.14
N LYS A 176 1.25 -9.73 -14.20
CA LYS A 176 2.39 -9.54 -15.09
C LYS A 176 2.44 -8.11 -15.64
N LEU A 177 1.35 -7.64 -16.23
CA LEU A 177 1.28 -6.28 -16.77
C LEU A 177 1.42 -5.21 -15.68
N TYR A 178 0.88 -5.46 -14.49
CA TYR A 178 1.05 -4.56 -13.35
C TYR A 178 2.54 -4.41 -12.98
N ILE A 179 3.29 -5.51 -12.91
CA ILE A 179 4.70 -5.47 -12.55
C ILE A 179 5.58 -4.94 -13.68
N GLU A 180 5.41 -5.42 -14.91
CA GLU A 180 6.26 -5.07 -16.05
C GLU A 180 5.96 -3.68 -16.61
N GLU A 181 4.67 -3.39 -16.89
CA GLU A 181 4.28 -2.18 -17.62
C GLU A 181 4.02 -0.98 -16.70
N CYS A 182 3.59 -1.22 -15.45
CA CYS A 182 3.24 -0.15 -14.53
C CYS A 182 4.34 0.10 -13.51
N VAL A 183 4.81 -0.94 -12.80
CA VAL A 183 5.89 -0.81 -11.81
C VAL A 183 7.26 -0.72 -12.51
N GLY A 184 7.42 -1.34 -13.68
CA GLY A 184 8.64 -1.29 -14.48
C GLY A 184 9.76 -2.18 -13.94
N THR A 185 9.41 -3.40 -13.49
CA THR A 185 10.37 -4.36 -12.92
C THR A 185 10.03 -5.80 -13.32
N GLU A 186 10.82 -6.77 -12.85
CA GLU A 186 10.69 -8.18 -13.20
C GLU A 186 9.60 -8.87 -12.35
N VAL A 187 8.81 -9.73 -12.99
CA VAL A 187 7.73 -10.52 -12.34
C VAL A 187 8.30 -11.65 -11.50
N GLU A 188 9.28 -12.34 -12.04
CA GLU A 188 9.78 -13.63 -11.50
C GLU A 188 10.08 -13.60 -10.00
N PRO A 189 10.80 -12.60 -9.44
CA PRO A 189 11.06 -12.56 -7.99
C PRO A 189 9.80 -12.38 -7.14
N ARG A 190 8.71 -11.88 -7.71
CA ARG A 190 7.44 -11.54 -7.02
C ARG A 190 6.37 -12.61 -7.18
N GLN A 191 6.58 -13.55 -8.09
CA GLN A 191 5.59 -14.57 -8.48
C GLN A 191 5.19 -15.47 -7.30
N GLU A 192 6.15 -15.89 -6.47
CA GLU A 192 5.86 -16.76 -5.33
C GLU A 192 4.92 -16.08 -4.33
N VAL A 193 5.21 -14.83 -3.95
CA VAL A 193 4.34 -14.07 -3.02
C VAL A 193 2.97 -13.83 -3.63
N PHE A 194 2.89 -13.59 -4.94
CA PHE A 194 1.61 -13.45 -5.62
C PHE A 194 0.79 -14.75 -5.64
N ASN A 195 1.42 -15.91 -5.85
CA ASN A 195 0.73 -17.19 -5.75
C ASN A 195 0.14 -17.41 -4.35
N VAL A 196 0.90 -17.08 -3.29
CA VAL A 196 0.40 -17.10 -1.92
C VAL A 196 -0.78 -16.13 -1.73
N ALA A 197 -0.71 -14.94 -2.36
CA ALA A 197 -1.80 -13.97 -2.28
C ALA A 197 -3.07 -14.47 -2.99
N LYS A 198 -2.96 -15.09 -4.18
CA LYS A 198 -4.10 -15.73 -4.86
C LYS A 198 -4.78 -16.76 -3.95
N GLU A 199 -4.00 -17.65 -3.33
CA GLU A 199 -4.54 -18.64 -2.40
C GLU A 199 -5.19 -17.99 -1.16
N ALA A 200 -4.63 -16.89 -0.65
CA ALA A 200 -5.17 -16.21 0.53
C ALA A 200 -6.51 -15.53 0.24
N PHE A 201 -6.72 -15.07 -1.00
CA PHE A 201 -7.97 -14.48 -1.47
C PHE A 201 -8.94 -15.50 -2.06
N GLY A 202 -8.51 -16.75 -2.30
CA GLY A 202 -9.35 -17.81 -2.89
C GLY A 202 -9.63 -17.59 -4.39
N ILE A 203 -8.67 -17.07 -5.13
CA ILE A 203 -8.75 -16.77 -6.56
C ILE A 203 -7.69 -17.52 -7.35
#